data_f1b43ff4b772ebc6cfeae5400722670d
#
_entry.id   f1b43ff4b772ebc6cfeae5400722670d
#
_cell.length_a   1.000
_cell.length_b   1.000
_cell.length_c   1.000
_cell.angle_alpha   90.00
_cell.angle_beta   90.00
_cell.angle_gamma   90.00
#
_symmetry.space_group_name_H-M   'P 1'
#
loop_
_entity.id
_entity.type
_entity.pdbx_description
1 polymer ?
#
loop_
_entity_poly.entity_id
_entity_poly.type
_entity_poly.pdbx_seq_one_letter_code
_entity_poly.pdbx_strand_id
1 'polypeptide(L)'
;MKLSYIGTRATKDRAGNKRYAEARWKDGDMNAEDIGYIFRCLLKDYGYGFTTYSDGEVCKITVEVKDYEEFEMIKVLFDEAKDACRR
;
A
#
# COMPACT_ATOMS: atom_id res chain seq x y z
N MET A 1 -1.85 -4.85 10.52
CA MET A 1 -1.63 -4.20 9.23
C MET A 1 -2.12 -5.08 8.11
N LYS A 2 -2.82 -4.52 7.16
CA LYS A 2 -3.48 -5.29 6.11
C LYS A 2 -3.30 -4.61 4.76
N LEU A 3 -3.02 -5.39 3.72
CA LEU A 3 -2.98 -4.91 2.35
C LEU A 3 -4.26 -5.33 1.64
N SER A 4 -4.95 -4.39 1.03
CA SER A 4 -6.23 -4.63 0.34
C SER A 4 -6.14 -4.18 -1.11
N TYR A 5 -6.85 -4.91 -1.97
CA TYR A 5 -7.02 -4.53 -3.37
C TYR A 5 -8.32 -3.75 -3.49
N ILE A 6 -8.21 -2.49 -3.91
CA ILE A 6 -9.35 -1.58 -3.91
C ILE A 6 -9.58 -1.06 -5.32
N GLY A 7 -10.82 -1.21 -5.79
CA GLY A 7 -11.26 -0.56 -7.00
C GLY A 7 -12.06 0.68 -6.65
N THR A 8 -11.68 1.83 -7.21
CA THR A 8 -12.48 3.02 -7.05
C THR A 8 -13.40 3.16 -8.24
N ARG A 9 -14.67 3.42 -7.95
CA ARG A 9 -15.60 3.83 -8.99
C ARG A 9 -15.42 5.32 -9.22
N ALA A 10 -14.58 5.66 -10.16
CA ALA A 10 -14.49 7.03 -10.58
C ALA A 10 -15.61 7.29 -11.59
N THR A 11 -16.77 7.62 -11.10
CA THR A 11 -17.96 7.84 -11.94
C THR A 11 -17.76 8.96 -12.97
N LYS A 12 -16.75 9.78 -12.77
CA LYS A 12 -16.44 10.89 -13.67
C LYS A 12 -15.18 10.66 -14.47
N ASP A 13 -14.52 9.54 -14.27
CA ASP A 13 -13.30 9.22 -14.99
C ASP A 13 -13.64 8.34 -16.19
N ARG A 14 -13.42 8.90 -17.37
CA ARG A 14 -13.71 8.21 -18.63
C ARG A 14 -12.75 7.08 -18.92
N ALA A 15 -11.63 7.05 -18.23
CA ALA A 15 -10.63 5.99 -18.40
C ALA A 15 -10.99 4.72 -17.67
N GLY A 16 -12.10 4.72 -16.94
CA GLY A 16 -12.55 3.56 -16.18
C GLY A 16 -12.16 3.62 -14.72
N ASN A 17 -12.37 2.53 -14.03
CA ASN A 17 -12.10 2.45 -12.60
C ASN A 17 -10.60 2.34 -12.35
N LYS A 18 -10.11 3.18 -11.45
CA LYS A 18 -8.74 3.05 -10.95
C LYS A 18 -8.69 1.98 -9.89
N ARG A 19 -7.56 1.30 -9.81
CA ARG A 19 -7.34 0.23 -8.84
C ARG A 19 -6.12 0.56 -8.01
N TYR A 20 -6.17 0.17 -6.74
CA TYR A 20 -5.11 0.48 -5.78
C TYR A 20 -4.81 -0.71 -4.90
N ALA A 21 -3.54 -0.79 -4.50
CA ALA A 21 -3.14 -1.59 -3.35
C ALA A 21 -3.07 -0.64 -2.16
N GLU A 22 -3.79 -0.92 -1.09
CA GLU A 22 -3.82 -0.07 0.09
C GLU A 22 -3.35 -0.84 1.31
N ALA A 23 -2.27 -0.37 1.93
CA ALA A 23 -1.83 -0.85 3.22
C ALA A 23 -2.38 0.09 4.28
N ARG A 24 -3.03 -0.47 5.31
CA ARG A 24 -3.73 0.32 6.32
C ARG A 24 -3.40 -0.19 7.71
N TRP A 25 -3.15 0.73 8.64
CA TRP A 25 -2.87 0.37 10.02
C TRP A 25 -3.30 1.48 10.96
N LYS A 26 -3.40 1.13 12.24
CA LYS A 26 -3.76 2.10 13.28
C LYS A 26 -2.56 2.94 13.65
N ASP A 27 -2.74 4.25 13.73
CA ASP A 27 -1.71 5.17 14.15
C ASP A 27 -1.26 4.82 15.59
N GLY A 28 0.04 4.82 15.79
CA GLY A 28 0.62 4.45 17.09
C GLY A 28 1.02 2.99 17.19
N ASP A 29 0.65 2.15 16.21
CA ASP A 29 1.12 0.77 16.15
C ASP A 29 2.57 0.77 15.65
N MET A 30 3.53 0.66 16.57
CA MET A 30 4.94 0.77 16.24
C MET A 30 5.40 -0.31 15.27
N ASN A 31 4.89 -1.53 15.43
CA ASN A 31 5.26 -2.62 14.52
C ASN A 31 4.76 -2.33 13.11
N ALA A 32 3.54 -1.85 12.97
CA ALA A 32 2.98 -1.49 11.67
C ALA A 32 3.71 -0.30 11.07
N GLU A 33 4.14 0.66 11.88
CA GLU A 33 4.94 1.80 11.42
C GLU A 33 6.25 1.33 10.78
N ASP A 34 6.92 0.38 11.42
CA ASP A 34 8.17 -0.18 10.90
C ASP A 34 7.93 -0.92 9.59
N ILE A 35 6.88 -1.72 9.51
CA ILE A 35 6.51 -2.41 8.28
C ILE A 35 6.21 -1.39 7.18
N GLY A 36 5.45 -0.35 7.50
CA GLY A 36 5.10 0.71 6.56
C GLY A 36 6.34 1.43 6.03
N TYR A 37 7.30 1.69 6.89
CA TYR A 37 8.56 2.32 6.49
C TYR A 37 9.33 1.46 5.48
N ILE A 38 9.50 0.18 5.79
CA ILE A 38 10.21 -0.74 4.90
C ILE A 38 9.45 -0.91 3.59
N PHE A 39 8.13 -1.03 3.66
CA PHE A 39 7.30 -1.15 2.48
C PHE A 39 7.46 0.05 1.54
N ARG A 40 7.48 1.26 2.08
CA ARG A 40 7.72 2.47 1.29
C ARG A 40 9.09 2.46 0.63
N CYS A 41 10.11 2.01 1.36
CA CYS A 41 11.46 1.90 0.81
C CYS A 41 11.50 0.91 -0.36
N LEU A 42 10.86 -0.24 -0.22
CA LEU A 42 10.79 -1.24 -1.29
C LEU A 42 10.04 -0.71 -2.50
N LEU A 43 8.92 -0.05 -2.29
CA LEU A 43 8.15 0.56 -3.39
C LEU A 43 9.02 1.54 -4.17
N LYS A 44 9.75 2.38 -3.46
CA LYS A 44 10.61 3.36 -4.07
C LYS A 44 11.75 2.71 -4.85
N ASP A 45 12.37 1.68 -4.27
CA ASP A 45 13.47 0.96 -4.91
C ASP A 45 13.04 0.29 -6.20
N TYR A 46 11.80 -0.19 -6.26
CA TYR A 46 11.26 -0.84 -7.46
C TYR A 46 10.58 0.14 -8.42
N GLY A 47 10.61 1.43 -8.11
CA GLY A 47 10.09 2.45 -9.01
C GLY A 47 8.59 2.66 -8.98
N TYR A 48 7.92 2.20 -7.93
CA TYR A 48 6.48 2.42 -7.77
C TYR A 48 6.20 3.75 -7.08
N GLY A 49 5.27 4.52 -7.66
CA GLY A 49 4.76 5.70 -7.00
C GLY A 49 3.72 5.32 -5.95
N PHE A 50 3.68 6.07 -4.86
CA PHE A 50 2.71 5.82 -3.81
C PHE A 50 2.34 7.13 -3.12
N THR A 51 1.20 7.11 -2.43
CA THR A 51 0.78 8.21 -1.57
C THR A 51 0.62 7.71 -0.16
N THR A 52 0.85 8.59 0.80
CA THR A 52 0.66 8.29 2.22
C THR A 52 -0.42 9.19 2.79
N TYR A 53 -1.13 8.66 3.76
CA TYR A 53 -2.19 9.39 4.44
C TYR A 53 -2.18 9.07 5.92
N SER A 54 -2.44 10.08 6.74
CA SER A 54 -2.63 9.89 8.17
C SER A 54 -3.56 10.96 8.69
N ASP A 55 -4.53 10.56 9.49
CA ASP A 55 -5.48 11.51 10.11
C ASP A 55 -5.36 11.53 11.64
N GLY A 56 -4.31 10.92 12.18
CA GLY A 56 -4.12 10.80 13.63
C GLY A 56 -4.74 9.54 14.22
N GLU A 57 -5.56 8.82 13.48
CA GLU A 57 -6.15 7.54 13.90
C GLU A 57 -5.73 6.40 13.02
N VAL A 58 -5.67 6.63 11.73
CA VAL A 58 -5.37 5.62 10.73
C VAL A 58 -4.29 6.12 9.80
N CYS A 59 -3.36 5.23 9.45
CA CYS A 59 -2.33 5.50 8.44
C CYS A 59 -2.58 4.61 7.24
N LYS A 60 -2.29 5.13 6.05
CA LYS A 60 -2.45 4.39 4.80
C LYS A 60 -1.30 4.64 3.86
N ILE A 61 -0.94 3.61 3.11
CA ILE A 61 -0.05 3.73 1.95
C ILE A 61 -0.84 3.20 0.76
N THR A 62 -0.98 4.01 -0.27
CA THR A 62 -1.80 3.67 -1.44
C THR A 62 -0.92 3.69 -2.68
N VAL A 63 -0.98 2.61 -3.45
CA VAL A 63 -0.24 2.44 -4.71
C VAL A 63 -1.23 2.18 -5.82
N GLU A 64 -1.20 3.00 -6.88
CA GLU A 64 -2.04 2.75 -8.04
C GLU A 64 -1.49 1.55 -8.82
N VAL A 65 -2.36 0.61 -9.15
CA VAL A 65 -2.00 -0.60 -9.90
C VAL A 65 -2.85 -0.71 -11.15
N LYS A 66 -2.30 -1.29 -12.21
CA LYS A 66 -3.01 -1.46 -13.47
C LYS A 66 -4.08 -2.55 -13.38
N ASP A 67 -3.76 -3.64 -12.69
CA ASP A 67 -4.58 -4.81 -12.63
C ASP A 67 -4.22 -5.64 -11.40
N TYR A 68 -4.87 -6.79 -11.27
CA TYR A 68 -4.66 -7.67 -10.14
C TYR A 68 -3.25 -8.27 -10.14
N GLU A 69 -2.66 -8.50 -11.31
CA GLU A 69 -1.29 -9.03 -11.39
C GLU A 69 -0.29 -8.06 -10.78
N GLU A 70 -0.46 -6.77 -11.06
CA GLU A 70 0.41 -5.76 -10.46
C GLU A 70 0.18 -5.68 -8.95
N PHE A 71 -1.07 -5.83 -8.50
CA PHE A 71 -1.37 -5.93 -7.08
C PHE A 71 -0.60 -7.09 -6.42
N GLU A 72 -0.53 -8.24 -7.08
CA GLU A 72 0.22 -9.39 -6.55
C GLU A 72 1.70 -9.07 -6.41
N MET A 73 2.28 -8.29 -7.32
CA MET A 73 3.66 -7.84 -7.22
C MET A 73 3.85 -6.94 -6.00
N ILE A 74 2.92 -6.02 -5.79
CA ILE A 74 2.97 -5.12 -4.62
C ILE A 74 2.82 -5.94 -3.33
N LYS A 75 1.99 -6.97 -3.36
CA LYS A 75 1.81 -7.86 -2.21
C LYS A 75 3.10 -8.58 -1.84
N VAL A 76 3.90 -8.99 -2.82
CA VAL A 76 5.21 -9.61 -2.57
C VAL A 76 6.10 -8.64 -1.79
N LEU A 77 6.14 -7.37 -2.19
CA LEU A 77 6.93 -6.36 -1.50
C LEU A 77 6.41 -6.12 -0.08
N PHE A 78 5.09 -6.13 0.08
CA PHE A 78 4.48 -5.99 1.39
C PHE A 78 4.85 -7.16 2.32
N ASP A 79 4.82 -8.37 1.80
CA ASP A 79 5.20 -9.55 2.57
C ASP A 79 6.68 -9.52 2.93
N GLU A 80 7.55 -9.06 2.03
CA GLU A 80 8.96 -8.86 2.34
C GLU A 80 9.17 -7.85 3.48
N ALA A 81 8.40 -6.77 3.47
CA ALA A 81 8.48 -5.77 4.53
C ALA A 81 8.08 -6.38 5.89
N LYS A 82 7.03 -7.18 5.89
CA LYS A 82 6.57 -7.87 7.10
C LYS A 82 7.63 -8.85 7.61
N ASP A 83 8.24 -9.61 6.72
CA ASP A 83 9.28 -10.56 7.09
C ASP A 83 10.52 -9.85 7.65
N ALA A 84 10.89 -8.72 7.06
CA ALA A 84 12.02 -7.94 7.55
C ALA A 84 11.79 -7.44 8.98
N CYS A 85 10.56 -7.11 9.34
CA CYS A 85 10.22 -6.63 10.67
C CYS A 85 10.15 -7.73 11.73
N ARG A 86 10.12 -8.98 11.32
CA ARG A 86 10.07 -10.11 12.26
C ARG A 86 11.44 -10.54 12.79
N ARG A 87 12.47 -9.97 12.24
CA ARG A 87 13.86 -10.35 12.59
C ARG A 87 14.40 -9.58 13.76
#